data_934d61f1a8bc7bf78487bdc3837711b0
#
_entry.id   934d61f1a8bc7bf78487bdc3837711b0
#
_cell.length_a   1.000
_cell.length_b   1.000
_cell.length_c   1.000
_cell.angle_alpha   90.00
_cell.angle_beta   90.00
_cell.angle_gamma   90.00
#
_symmetry.space_group_name_H-M   'P 1'
#
loop_
_entity.id
_entity.type
_entity.pdbx_description
1 polymer ?
#
loop_
_entity_poly.entity_id
_entity_poly.type
_entity_poly.pdbx_seq_one_letter_code
_entity_poly.pdbx_strand_id
1 'polypeptide(L)'
;VITGFGRLGASFAAARFGVTPDIMTLAKGLTNAAVPMGAVLVSGEIFDTFMDGPDNVIELFHGYTYSSHPLACAAGLATLALYEKENLFERAASLESYWQSAVHGLQGLENVIDIRDIGLTAGIEMAPRDGAPGMRGYEALVACFEAGALVRVTGDTIALSPPLIIAETQIDELLTIVASAIENIS
;
A
#
# COMPACT_ATOMS: atom_id res chain seq x y z
N VAL A 1 3.82 1.36 6.63
CA VAL A 1 4.13 0.06 5.97
C VAL A 1 3.48 -0.04 4.59
N ILE A 2 2.17 0.22 4.44
CA ILE A 2 1.48 0.18 3.15
C ILE A 2 1.72 1.46 2.35
N THR A 3 1.73 2.59 3.01
CA THR A 3 1.78 3.95 2.43
C THR A 3 3.20 4.44 2.10
N GLY A 4 4.21 3.63 2.31
CA GLY A 4 5.60 3.96 1.98
C GLY A 4 5.98 3.56 0.55
N PHE A 5 7.20 3.92 0.18
CA PHE A 5 7.84 3.57 -1.08
C PHE A 5 7.04 3.98 -2.31
N GLY A 6 6.64 5.25 -2.36
CA GLY A 6 5.99 5.85 -3.53
C GLY A 6 4.48 5.72 -3.60
N ARG A 7 3.84 4.92 -2.74
CA ARG A 7 2.39 4.66 -2.80
C ARG A 7 1.53 5.93 -2.80
N LEU A 8 1.95 6.97 -2.09
CA LEU A 8 1.28 8.27 -2.01
C LEU A 8 1.98 9.36 -2.83
N GLY A 9 2.74 9.00 -3.85
CA GLY A 9 3.51 9.97 -4.66
C GLY A 9 4.68 10.62 -3.91
N ALA A 10 5.08 10.06 -2.78
CA ALA A 10 6.21 10.49 -1.96
C ALA A 10 6.90 9.26 -1.37
N SER A 11 8.14 9.40 -0.91
CA SER A 11 8.89 8.29 -0.31
C SER A 11 8.13 7.61 0.81
N PHE A 12 7.49 8.40 1.68
CA PHE A 12 6.68 7.92 2.80
C PHE A 12 5.48 8.84 3.04
N ALA A 13 4.43 8.31 3.67
CA ALA A 13 3.29 9.11 4.11
C ALA A 13 3.71 10.28 5.02
N ALA A 14 4.71 10.06 5.88
CA ALA A 14 5.28 11.11 6.73
C ALA A 14 5.76 12.31 5.90
N ALA A 15 6.46 12.08 4.79
CA ALA A 15 6.88 13.15 3.88
C ALA A 15 5.68 13.82 3.19
N ARG A 16 4.69 13.05 2.76
CA ARG A 16 3.45 13.58 2.14
C ARG A 16 2.68 14.52 3.08
N PHE A 17 2.67 14.22 4.36
CA PHE A 17 1.92 15.00 5.37
C PHE A 17 2.79 15.99 6.16
N GLY A 18 4.07 16.14 5.82
CA GLY A 18 4.98 17.05 6.51
C GLY A 18 5.25 16.69 7.97
N VAL A 19 5.22 15.40 8.29
CA VAL A 19 5.49 14.85 9.62
C VAL A 19 6.89 14.23 9.66
N THR A 20 7.65 14.50 10.70
CA THR A 20 8.93 13.82 10.99
C THR A 20 8.72 12.87 12.16
N PRO A 21 8.62 11.55 11.93
CA PRO A 21 8.42 10.60 13.01
C PRO A 21 9.74 10.29 13.72
N ASP A 22 9.69 10.03 15.04
CA ASP A 22 10.83 9.57 15.81
C ASP A 22 11.15 8.09 15.56
N ILE A 23 10.11 7.30 15.25
CA ILE A 23 10.21 5.87 14.92
C ILE A 23 9.38 5.60 13.68
N MET A 24 9.98 4.91 12.70
CA MET A 24 9.31 4.49 11.48
C MET A 24 9.50 2.99 11.22
N THR A 25 8.39 2.27 11.04
CA THR A 25 8.43 0.85 10.68
C THR A 25 8.25 0.67 9.17
N LEU A 26 9.13 -0.12 8.56
CA LEU A 26 9.18 -0.37 7.12
C LEU A 26 9.01 -1.86 6.83
N ALA A 27 8.37 -2.17 5.72
CA ALA A 27 8.26 -3.52 5.16
C ALA A 27 7.73 -3.43 3.72
N LYS A 28 7.19 -4.50 3.17
CA LYS A 28 6.50 -4.56 1.86
C LYS A 28 7.32 -3.96 0.72
N GLY A 29 7.12 -2.70 0.40
CA GLY A 29 7.87 -1.96 -0.63
C GLY A 29 9.38 -1.93 -0.42
N LEU A 30 9.88 -2.23 0.78
CA LEU A 30 11.31 -2.28 1.06
C LEU A 30 12.05 -3.31 0.17
N THR A 31 11.42 -4.45 -0.11
CA THR A 31 11.95 -5.49 -1.00
C THR A 31 11.00 -5.82 -2.14
N ASN A 32 9.92 -5.06 -2.29
CA ASN A 32 8.84 -5.32 -3.25
C ASN A 32 8.32 -6.78 -3.18
N ALA A 33 8.27 -7.33 -1.97
CA ALA A 33 7.85 -8.70 -1.64
C ALA A 33 8.72 -9.84 -2.27
N ALA A 34 9.86 -9.52 -2.88
CA ALA A 34 10.76 -10.54 -3.44
C ALA A 34 11.37 -11.42 -2.35
N VAL A 35 11.69 -10.82 -1.19
CA VAL A 35 12.17 -11.51 0.01
C VAL A 35 11.53 -10.86 1.24
N PRO A 36 11.04 -11.64 2.23
CA PRO A 36 10.52 -11.07 3.47
C PRO A 36 11.59 -10.23 4.20
N MET A 37 11.28 -8.97 4.47
CA MET A 37 12.14 -8.05 5.20
C MET A 37 11.29 -6.98 5.90
N GLY A 38 11.70 -6.61 7.10
CA GLY A 38 11.22 -5.45 7.82
C GLY A 38 12.39 -4.64 8.33
N ALA A 39 12.15 -3.36 8.60
CA ALA A 39 13.11 -2.47 9.23
C ALA A 39 12.40 -1.51 10.17
N VAL A 40 13.14 -1.04 11.17
CA VAL A 40 12.74 0.06 12.04
C VAL A 40 13.81 1.14 11.93
N LEU A 41 13.39 2.35 11.61
CA LEU A 41 14.23 3.54 11.66
C LEU A 41 13.88 4.29 12.94
N VAL A 42 14.89 4.82 13.60
CA VAL A 42 14.73 5.63 14.82
C VAL A 42 15.46 6.95 14.66
N SER A 43 15.03 7.99 15.39
CA SER A 43 15.73 9.27 15.45
C SER A 43 17.12 9.10 16.11
N GLY A 44 18.04 10.05 15.83
CA GLY A 44 19.36 10.06 16.47
C GLY A 44 19.28 10.10 18.00
N GLU A 45 18.35 10.87 18.55
CA GLU A 45 18.15 10.96 20.01
C GLU A 45 17.80 9.60 20.63
N ILE A 46 16.92 8.82 20.00
CA ILE A 46 16.59 7.45 20.46
C ILE A 46 17.82 6.55 20.33
N PHE A 47 18.52 6.60 19.20
CA PHE A 47 19.71 5.79 18.96
C PHE A 47 20.80 6.09 20.00
N ASP A 48 21.12 7.36 20.21
CA ASP A 48 22.16 7.81 21.14
C ASP A 48 21.87 7.35 22.58
N THR A 49 20.59 7.32 22.97
CA THR A 49 20.17 6.79 24.28
C THR A 49 20.54 5.31 24.46
N PHE A 50 20.45 4.50 23.41
CA PHE A 50 20.87 3.09 23.47
C PHE A 50 22.40 2.92 23.43
N MET A 51 23.11 3.90 22.90
CA MET A 51 24.56 3.88 22.82
C MET A 51 25.23 4.43 24.08
N ASP A 52 24.47 4.97 25.04
CA ASP A 52 24.97 5.49 26.31
C ASP A 52 25.00 4.37 27.36
N GLY A 53 26.21 3.88 27.67
CA GLY A 53 26.41 2.81 28.66
C GLY A 53 27.80 2.24 28.61
N PRO A 54 28.12 1.21 29.43
CA PRO A 54 29.40 0.54 29.40
C PRO A 54 29.67 -0.16 28.06
N ASP A 55 30.91 -0.04 27.54
CA ASP A 55 31.32 -0.58 26.23
C ASP A 55 31.10 -2.08 26.05
N ASN A 56 30.88 -2.83 27.12
CA ASN A 56 30.67 -4.28 27.12
C ASN A 56 29.21 -4.68 27.28
N VAL A 57 28.28 -3.75 27.23
CA VAL A 57 26.80 -4.00 27.30
C VAL A 57 26.20 -3.92 25.91
N ILE A 58 25.28 -4.80 25.64
CA ILE A 58 24.44 -4.72 24.40
C ILE A 58 23.48 -3.55 24.57
N GLU A 59 23.55 -2.57 23.69
CA GLU A 59 22.78 -1.32 23.72
C GLU A 59 21.27 -1.58 23.60
N LEU A 60 20.88 -2.48 22.69
CA LEU A 60 19.51 -2.97 22.58
C LEU A 60 19.49 -4.49 22.61
N PHE A 61 19.02 -5.06 23.71
CA PHE A 61 18.93 -6.51 23.85
C PHE A 61 17.76 -7.06 23.02
N HIS A 62 18.08 -7.44 21.79
CA HIS A 62 17.15 -8.04 20.83
C HIS A 62 17.86 -9.20 20.11
N GLY A 63 17.14 -10.27 19.75
CA GLY A 63 17.72 -11.47 19.16
C GLY A 63 18.40 -11.26 17.81
N TYR A 64 17.84 -10.44 16.93
CA TYR A 64 18.37 -10.08 15.59
C TYR A 64 18.83 -11.25 14.70
N THR A 65 18.33 -12.47 14.94
CA THR A 65 18.83 -13.68 14.28
C THR A 65 18.82 -13.58 12.74
N TYR A 66 17.80 -12.95 12.15
CA TYR A 66 17.70 -12.77 10.70
C TYR A 66 18.01 -11.34 10.23
N SER A 67 18.44 -10.45 11.13
CA SER A 67 18.87 -9.12 10.74
C SER A 67 20.06 -9.19 9.79
N SER A 68 20.10 -8.28 8.81
CA SER A 68 21.12 -8.22 7.76
C SER A 68 21.22 -9.50 6.90
N HIS A 69 20.11 -10.24 6.75
CA HIS A 69 20.08 -11.43 5.89
C HIS A 69 20.53 -11.06 4.47
N PRO A 70 21.60 -11.67 3.90
CA PRO A 70 22.22 -11.21 2.66
C PRO A 70 21.27 -11.14 1.47
N LEU A 71 20.39 -12.14 1.29
CA LEU A 71 19.40 -12.13 0.20
C LEU A 71 18.37 -11.01 0.37
N ALA A 72 17.92 -10.75 1.60
CA ALA A 72 16.97 -9.68 1.87
C ALA A 72 17.62 -8.30 1.64
N CYS A 73 18.86 -8.11 2.08
CA CYS A 73 19.61 -6.87 1.83
C CYS A 73 19.84 -6.64 0.32
N ALA A 74 20.22 -7.68 -0.42
CA ALA A 74 20.40 -7.59 -1.87
C ALA A 74 19.09 -7.24 -2.59
N ALA A 75 17.96 -7.87 -2.21
CA ALA A 75 16.64 -7.53 -2.74
C ALA A 75 16.23 -6.09 -2.39
N GLY A 76 16.48 -5.64 -1.16
CA GLY A 76 16.22 -4.26 -0.74
C GLY A 76 17.02 -3.25 -1.55
N LEU A 77 18.32 -3.46 -1.70
CA LEU A 77 19.19 -2.57 -2.50
C LEU A 77 18.74 -2.51 -3.97
N ALA A 78 18.41 -3.66 -4.57
CA ALA A 78 17.91 -3.71 -5.94
C ALA A 78 16.58 -2.96 -6.09
N THR A 79 15.68 -3.11 -5.12
CA THR A 79 14.37 -2.43 -5.11
C THR A 79 14.55 -0.91 -5.00
N LEU A 80 15.40 -0.43 -4.09
CA LEU A 80 15.69 0.99 -3.94
C LEU A 80 16.29 1.59 -5.23
N ALA A 81 17.23 0.86 -5.85
CA ALA A 81 17.83 1.29 -7.11
C ALA A 81 16.79 1.37 -8.26
N LEU A 82 15.80 0.47 -8.30
CA LEU A 82 14.71 0.53 -9.28
C LEU A 82 13.78 1.73 -9.05
N TYR A 83 13.42 2.03 -7.80
CA TYR A 83 12.63 3.22 -7.49
C TYR A 83 13.27 4.50 -8.02
N GLU A 84 14.58 4.65 -7.83
CA GLU A 84 15.34 5.79 -8.32
C GLU A 84 15.48 5.77 -9.84
N LYS A 85 15.95 4.66 -10.42
CA LYS A 85 16.21 4.52 -11.86
C LYS A 85 14.97 4.76 -12.72
N GLU A 86 13.81 4.30 -12.26
CA GLU A 86 12.54 4.37 -12.98
C GLU A 86 11.65 5.54 -12.52
N ASN A 87 12.15 6.39 -11.62
CA ASN A 87 11.43 7.54 -11.04
C ASN A 87 10.01 7.15 -10.56
N LEU A 88 9.88 6.01 -9.86
CA LEU A 88 8.57 5.43 -9.57
C LEU A 88 7.73 6.28 -8.61
N PHE A 89 8.35 7.10 -7.76
CA PHE A 89 7.62 7.97 -6.84
C PHE A 89 6.99 9.15 -7.57
N GLU A 90 7.73 9.79 -8.47
CA GLU A 90 7.26 10.87 -9.34
C GLU A 90 6.21 10.36 -10.32
N ARG A 91 6.40 9.15 -10.84
CA ARG A 91 5.41 8.46 -11.68
C ARG A 91 4.10 8.26 -10.92
N ALA A 92 4.15 7.75 -9.69
CA ALA A 92 2.96 7.57 -8.87
C ALA A 92 2.26 8.91 -8.57
N ALA A 93 3.03 9.96 -8.28
CA ALA A 93 2.49 11.31 -8.09
C ALA A 93 1.79 11.83 -9.35
N SER A 94 2.37 11.62 -10.54
CA SER A 94 1.78 12.07 -11.80
C SER A 94 0.48 11.34 -12.16
N LEU A 95 0.34 10.08 -11.75
CA LEU A 95 -0.86 9.27 -12.00
C LEU A 95 -2.00 9.55 -10.99
N GLU A 96 -1.73 10.23 -9.89
CA GLU A 96 -2.72 10.40 -8.81
C GLU A 96 -4.03 11.03 -9.30
N SER A 97 -3.95 12.12 -10.09
CA SER A 97 -5.17 12.78 -10.59
C SER A 97 -5.99 11.91 -11.54
N TYR A 98 -5.31 11.14 -12.40
CA TYR A 98 -5.99 10.19 -13.28
C TYR A 98 -6.67 9.09 -12.46
N TRP A 99 -5.94 8.48 -11.54
CA TRP A 99 -6.45 7.47 -10.61
C TRP A 99 -7.68 7.96 -9.85
N GLN A 100 -7.58 9.13 -9.22
CA GLN A 100 -8.69 9.76 -8.49
C GLN A 100 -9.93 9.92 -9.37
N SER A 101 -9.77 10.52 -10.55
CA SER A 101 -10.90 10.73 -11.48
C SER A 101 -11.53 9.42 -11.90
N ALA A 102 -10.74 8.40 -12.20
CA ALA A 102 -11.20 7.10 -12.64
C ALA A 102 -11.94 6.33 -11.52
N VAL A 103 -11.40 6.34 -10.30
CA VAL A 103 -12.04 5.69 -9.15
C VAL A 103 -13.36 6.39 -8.78
N HIS A 104 -13.39 7.72 -8.76
CA HIS A 104 -14.61 8.48 -8.47
C HIS A 104 -15.65 8.38 -9.60
N GLY A 105 -15.26 7.92 -10.79
CA GLY A 105 -16.20 7.54 -11.86
C GLY A 105 -17.15 6.42 -11.47
N LEU A 106 -16.86 5.65 -10.43
CA LEU A 106 -17.74 4.61 -9.87
C LEU A 106 -18.82 5.18 -8.93
N GLN A 107 -18.75 6.47 -8.60
CA GLN A 107 -19.75 7.12 -7.78
C GLN A 107 -21.09 7.13 -8.48
N GLY A 108 -22.12 6.66 -7.81
CA GLY A 108 -23.47 6.56 -8.37
C GLY A 108 -23.86 5.16 -8.85
N LEU A 109 -22.93 4.20 -8.85
CA LEU A 109 -23.28 2.79 -8.97
C LEU A 109 -24.15 2.37 -7.78
N GLU A 110 -25.13 1.49 -8.04
CA GLU A 110 -25.99 0.97 -6.99
C GLU A 110 -25.15 0.33 -5.88
N ASN A 111 -25.52 0.59 -4.65
CA ASN A 111 -24.84 0.15 -3.44
C ASN A 111 -23.48 0.83 -3.12
N VAL A 112 -22.88 1.65 -3.97
CA VAL A 112 -21.70 2.44 -3.61
C VAL A 112 -22.13 3.62 -2.75
N ILE A 113 -21.66 3.66 -1.51
CA ILE A 113 -22.02 4.68 -0.52
C ILE A 113 -20.90 5.67 -0.21
N ASP A 114 -19.65 5.29 -0.40
CA ASP A 114 -18.49 6.17 -0.24
C ASP A 114 -17.32 5.72 -1.13
N ILE A 115 -16.56 6.70 -1.62
CA ILE A 115 -15.29 6.49 -2.33
C ILE A 115 -14.27 7.43 -1.73
N ARG A 116 -13.15 6.89 -1.31
CA ARG A 116 -12.03 7.65 -0.77
C ARG A 116 -10.71 7.17 -1.36
N ASP A 117 -9.83 8.10 -1.66
CA ASP A 117 -8.53 7.81 -2.26
C ASP A 117 -7.44 8.71 -1.70
N ILE A 118 -6.21 8.28 -1.86
CA ILE A 118 -5.00 9.08 -1.69
C ILE A 118 -3.83 8.41 -2.41
N GLY A 119 -3.10 9.16 -3.23
CA GLY A 119 -2.05 8.60 -4.07
C GLY A 119 -2.62 7.49 -4.95
N LEU A 120 -1.91 6.38 -5.10
CA LEU A 120 -2.38 5.19 -5.82
C LEU A 120 -3.03 4.17 -4.87
N THR A 121 -3.96 4.63 -4.04
CA THR A 121 -4.81 3.78 -3.21
C THR A 121 -6.25 4.26 -3.29
N ALA A 122 -7.21 3.35 -3.16
CA ALA A 122 -8.61 3.70 -3.06
C ALA A 122 -9.38 2.70 -2.20
N GLY A 123 -10.45 3.19 -1.58
CA GLY A 123 -11.47 2.40 -0.92
C GLY A 123 -12.83 2.73 -1.53
N ILE A 124 -13.53 1.71 -2.04
CA ILE A 124 -14.88 1.82 -2.56
C ILE A 124 -15.77 1.10 -1.58
N GLU A 125 -16.54 1.83 -0.81
CA GLU A 125 -17.40 1.31 0.23
C GLU A 125 -18.80 1.08 -0.32
N MET A 126 -19.29 -0.14 -0.14
CA MET A 126 -20.63 -0.54 -0.51
C MET A 126 -21.54 -0.64 0.72
N ALA A 127 -22.82 -0.34 0.53
CA ALA A 127 -23.82 -0.53 1.58
C ALA A 127 -23.81 -1.99 2.05
N PRO A 128 -23.78 -2.28 3.35
CA PRO A 128 -23.86 -3.65 3.83
C PRO A 128 -25.22 -4.25 3.48
N ARG A 129 -25.26 -5.56 3.28
CA ARG A 129 -26.52 -6.29 3.11
C ARG A 129 -27.17 -6.54 4.47
N ASP A 130 -28.46 -6.31 4.60
CA ASP A 130 -29.20 -6.53 5.85
C ASP A 130 -29.01 -7.95 6.37
N GLY A 131 -28.57 -8.07 7.63
CA GLY A 131 -28.32 -9.35 8.28
C GLY A 131 -27.06 -10.11 7.80
N ALA A 132 -26.33 -9.57 6.81
CA ALA A 132 -25.13 -10.22 6.25
C ALA A 132 -24.01 -9.20 5.91
N PRO A 133 -23.52 -8.42 6.87
CA PRO A 133 -22.44 -7.47 6.64
C PRO A 133 -21.17 -8.19 6.15
N GLY A 134 -20.47 -7.61 5.17
CA GLY A 134 -19.27 -8.17 4.55
C GLY A 134 -19.55 -9.14 3.41
N MET A 135 -20.78 -9.58 3.23
CA MET A 135 -21.11 -10.53 2.13
C MET A 135 -21.03 -9.88 0.76
N ARG A 136 -21.48 -8.63 0.63
CA ARG A 136 -21.37 -7.91 -0.66
C ARG A 136 -19.90 -7.70 -1.04
N GLY A 137 -19.04 -7.34 -0.09
CA GLY A 137 -17.61 -7.26 -0.33
C GLY A 137 -17.00 -8.59 -0.75
N TYR A 138 -17.39 -9.69 -0.12
CA TYR A 138 -16.91 -11.02 -0.50
C TYR A 138 -17.34 -11.42 -1.91
N GLU A 139 -18.60 -11.20 -2.27
CA GLU A 139 -19.11 -11.48 -3.62
C GLU A 139 -18.39 -10.62 -4.67
N ALA A 140 -18.14 -9.33 -4.38
CA ALA A 140 -17.34 -8.46 -5.26
C ALA A 140 -15.91 -8.97 -5.44
N LEU A 141 -15.27 -9.45 -4.36
CA LEU A 141 -13.95 -10.05 -4.44
C LEU A 141 -13.92 -11.25 -5.41
N VAL A 142 -14.91 -12.16 -5.27
CA VAL A 142 -15.00 -13.36 -6.13
C VAL A 142 -15.27 -12.96 -7.58
N ALA A 143 -16.23 -12.06 -7.83
CA ALA A 143 -16.55 -11.59 -9.17
C ALA A 143 -15.35 -10.90 -9.85
N CYS A 144 -14.63 -10.03 -9.14
CA CYS A 144 -13.41 -9.40 -9.65
C CYS A 144 -12.33 -10.46 -9.96
N PHE A 145 -12.13 -11.43 -9.07
CA PHE A 145 -11.13 -12.48 -9.28
C PHE A 145 -11.44 -13.35 -10.50
N GLU A 146 -12.68 -13.76 -10.68
CA GLU A 146 -13.14 -14.55 -11.85
C GLU A 146 -13.01 -13.75 -13.16
N ALA A 147 -13.16 -12.42 -13.09
CA ALA A 147 -12.96 -11.52 -14.22
C ALA A 147 -11.48 -11.12 -14.45
N GLY A 148 -10.54 -11.62 -13.65
CA GLY A 148 -9.10 -11.42 -13.81
C GLY A 148 -8.50 -10.28 -13.00
N ALA A 149 -9.24 -9.66 -12.08
CA ALA A 149 -8.74 -8.62 -11.19
C ALA A 149 -8.64 -9.11 -9.75
N LEU A 150 -7.41 -9.17 -9.21
CA LEU A 150 -7.19 -9.48 -7.80
C LEU A 150 -7.31 -8.22 -6.95
N VAL A 151 -8.43 -8.07 -6.28
CA VAL A 151 -8.70 -6.98 -5.32
C VAL A 151 -8.64 -7.49 -3.88
N ARG A 152 -8.62 -6.58 -2.93
CA ARG A 152 -8.78 -6.90 -1.50
C ARG A 152 -10.10 -6.31 -1.01
N VAL A 153 -10.73 -6.98 -0.05
CA VAL A 153 -11.91 -6.44 0.64
C VAL A 153 -11.71 -6.42 2.15
N THR A 154 -12.38 -5.48 2.81
CA THR A 154 -12.50 -5.40 4.27
C THR A 154 -13.93 -5.02 4.59
N GLY A 155 -14.69 -5.98 5.14
CA GLY A 155 -16.14 -5.84 5.21
C GLY A 155 -16.70 -5.67 3.79
N ASP A 156 -17.51 -4.65 3.59
CA ASP A 156 -18.10 -4.31 2.28
C ASP A 156 -17.31 -3.22 1.52
N THR A 157 -16.04 -3.01 1.87
CA THR A 157 -15.15 -2.06 1.19
C THR A 157 -14.15 -2.79 0.29
N ILE A 158 -14.18 -2.49 -1.01
CA ILE A 158 -13.13 -2.91 -1.96
C ILE A 158 -11.93 -1.97 -1.78
N ALA A 159 -10.76 -2.53 -1.50
CA ALA A 159 -9.52 -1.79 -1.35
C ALA A 159 -8.59 -2.03 -2.55
N LEU A 160 -8.21 -0.97 -3.22
CA LEU A 160 -7.35 -0.97 -4.40
C LEU A 160 -5.99 -0.35 -4.08
N SER A 161 -4.93 -1.00 -4.52
CA SER A 161 -3.55 -0.49 -4.41
C SER A 161 -2.67 -1.11 -5.51
N PRO A 162 -2.80 -0.66 -6.76
CA PRO A 162 -2.14 -1.26 -7.90
C PRO A 162 -0.60 -1.09 -7.83
N PRO A 163 0.18 -1.85 -8.60
CA PRO A 163 1.62 -1.63 -8.73
C PRO A 163 1.93 -0.20 -9.18
N LEU A 164 3.07 0.38 -8.74
CA LEU A 164 3.47 1.74 -9.14
C LEU A 164 3.70 1.89 -10.64
N ILE A 165 3.95 0.79 -11.34
CA ILE A 165 4.17 0.73 -12.78
C ILE A 165 2.89 0.63 -13.61
N ILE A 166 1.70 0.63 -12.97
CA ILE A 166 0.42 0.51 -13.67
C ILE A 166 0.28 1.60 -14.75
N ALA A 167 -0.26 1.24 -15.91
CA ALA A 167 -0.60 2.19 -16.98
C ALA A 167 -2.06 2.64 -16.87
N GLU A 168 -2.40 3.80 -17.45
CA GLU A 168 -3.77 4.33 -17.48
C GLU A 168 -4.75 3.32 -18.07
N THR A 169 -4.38 2.64 -19.17
CA THR A 169 -5.21 1.59 -19.78
C THR A 169 -5.48 0.41 -18.85
N GLN A 170 -4.53 0.08 -17.98
CA GLN A 170 -4.70 -0.97 -16.98
C GLN A 170 -5.57 -0.50 -15.79
N ILE A 171 -5.52 0.80 -15.47
CA ILE A 171 -6.45 1.42 -14.51
C ILE A 171 -7.88 1.32 -15.04
N ASP A 172 -8.09 1.67 -16.31
CA ASP A 172 -9.41 1.60 -16.96
C ASP A 172 -9.95 0.16 -16.99
N GLU A 173 -9.10 -0.80 -17.34
CA GLU A 173 -9.46 -2.22 -17.34
C GLU A 173 -9.86 -2.69 -15.93
N LEU A 174 -9.02 -2.39 -14.93
CA LEU A 174 -9.29 -2.73 -13.52
C LEU A 174 -10.63 -2.16 -13.06
N LEU A 175 -10.88 -0.88 -13.31
CA LEU A 175 -12.09 -0.21 -12.84
C LEU A 175 -13.34 -0.64 -13.64
N THR A 176 -13.20 -1.02 -14.90
CA THR A 176 -14.26 -1.66 -15.67
C THR A 176 -14.68 -2.99 -15.04
N ILE A 177 -13.72 -3.82 -14.65
CA ILE A 177 -13.99 -5.09 -13.95
C ILE A 177 -14.66 -4.83 -12.59
N VAL A 178 -14.15 -3.86 -11.82
CA VAL A 178 -14.73 -3.51 -10.51
C VAL A 178 -16.15 -2.99 -10.65
N ALA A 179 -16.40 -2.10 -11.61
CA ALA A 179 -17.75 -1.59 -11.91
C ALA A 179 -18.72 -2.73 -12.22
N SER A 180 -18.34 -3.60 -13.17
CA SER A 180 -19.16 -4.75 -13.55
C SER A 180 -19.41 -5.70 -12.38
N ALA A 181 -18.41 -5.93 -11.52
CA ALA A 181 -18.59 -6.73 -10.32
C ALA A 181 -19.63 -6.11 -9.38
N ILE A 182 -19.54 -4.79 -9.12
CA ILE A 182 -20.50 -4.08 -8.26
C ILE A 182 -21.92 -4.11 -8.83
N GLU A 183 -22.08 -3.92 -10.13
CA GLU A 183 -23.39 -3.90 -10.80
C GLU A 183 -24.09 -5.27 -10.77
N ASN A 184 -23.34 -6.37 -10.72
CA ASN A 184 -23.89 -7.72 -10.77
C ASN A 184 -24.08 -8.36 -9.38
N ILE A 185 -23.75 -7.68 -8.30
CA ILE A 185 -24.02 -8.13 -6.93
C ILE A 185 -25.22 -7.38 -6.34
N SER A 186 -26.21 -8.12 -5.86
CA SER A 186 -27.45 -7.58 -5.28
C SER A 186 -27.33 -7.19 -3.80
#